data_3caa3e63b9495c51b6fd656fdd756e41
#
_entry.id   3caa3e63b9495c51b6fd656fdd756e41
#
_cell.length_a   1.000
_cell.length_b   1.000
_cell.length_c   1.000
_cell.angle_alpha   90.00
_cell.angle_beta   90.00
_cell.angle_gamma   90.00
#
_symmetry.space_group_name_H-M   'P 1'
#
loop_
_entity.id
_entity.type
_entity.pdbx_description
1 polymer ?
#
loop_
_entity_poly.entity_id
_entity_poly.type
_entity_poly.pdbx_seq_one_letter_code
_entity_poly.pdbx_strand_id
1 'polypeptide(L)'
;STTETSAFGETKNPWNTEHVPGGSSGGSCAAVAAEECFYALGSDTGGSIRQPSAFCGVTGIKPTYGTVSRYGLIAYGSSLDQIGPVAKDVTDCATILETITSYDKKDSTSIQREETDFTSALVDDVKGMKIGIPRDYFGEGLDAEVKDAILAAAKKLEEKGAIVEEFDLSLVEYAIPAYYVIADAEASSNLARFDGVKYGYRTKDYEGLHNMYKKSRSEGFGAEVKRRIMLGSFVLSSGYYDAYYLKACLLYTSPSPRDRTRS
;
A
#
# COMPACT_ATOMS: atom_id res chain seq x y z
N SER A 1 5.21 7.01 1.66
CA SER A 1 6.28 6.34 2.40
C SER A 1 7.53 6.22 1.55
N THR A 2 8.66 5.95 2.20
CA THR A 2 9.99 5.92 1.60
C THR A 2 10.80 4.76 2.19
N THR A 3 12.00 4.54 1.68
CA THR A 3 13.00 3.61 2.22
C THR A 3 14.16 4.34 2.93
N GLU A 4 14.08 5.66 3.10
CA GLU A 4 15.15 6.51 3.64
C GLU A 4 15.50 6.21 5.11
N THR A 5 14.56 5.69 5.88
CA THR A 5 14.75 5.35 7.30
C THR A 5 15.01 3.87 7.55
N SER A 6 15.39 3.11 6.52
CA SER A 6 15.70 1.69 6.64
C SER A 6 16.92 1.46 7.56
N ALA A 7 16.82 0.50 8.47
CA ALA A 7 17.93 0.08 9.34
C ALA A 7 19.08 -0.61 8.57
N PHE A 8 18.82 -1.03 7.32
CA PHE A 8 19.81 -1.68 6.45
C PHE A 8 20.47 -0.72 5.44
N GLY A 9 20.15 0.56 5.52
CA GLY A 9 20.61 1.59 4.61
C GLY A 9 19.54 2.02 3.61
N GLU A 10 19.79 3.14 2.95
CA GLU A 10 18.88 3.74 1.99
C GLU A 10 18.87 2.95 0.68
N THR A 11 17.69 2.70 0.13
CA THR A 11 17.55 2.24 -1.26
C THR A 11 17.53 3.45 -2.18
N LYS A 12 18.28 3.40 -3.25
CA LYS A 12 18.33 4.45 -4.29
C LYS A 12 17.44 4.07 -5.49
N ASN A 13 16.94 5.08 -6.20
CA ASN A 13 16.23 4.84 -7.45
C ASN A 13 17.24 4.44 -8.54
N PRO A 14 17.09 3.29 -9.22
CA PRO A 14 18.04 2.84 -10.23
C PRO A 14 18.19 3.77 -11.44
N TRP A 15 17.16 4.55 -11.76
CA TRP A 15 17.19 5.50 -12.88
C TRP A 15 17.99 6.76 -12.56
N ASN A 16 17.94 7.18 -11.30
CA ASN A 16 18.72 8.32 -10.82
C ASN A 16 18.91 8.19 -9.30
N THR A 17 20.15 7.95 -8.88
CA THR A 17 20.49 7.70 -7.47
C THR A 17 20.32 8.91 -6.55
N GLU A 18 20.09 10.10 -7.09
CA GLU A 18 19.75 11.29 -6.33
C GLU A 18 18.25 11.35 -5.97
N HIS A 19 17.45 10.44 -6.55
CA HIS A 19 16.01 10.33 -6.30
C HIS A 19 15.67 9.11 -5.45
N VAL A 20 14.55 9.20 -4.72
CA VAL A 20 14.02 8.08 -3.94
C VAL A 20 13.34 7.05 -4.86
N PRO A 21 13.37 5.76 -4.50
CA PRO A 21 12.60 4.73 -5.19
C PRO A 21 11.12 4.70 -4.76
N GLY A 22 10.75 5.53 -3.76
CA GLY A 22 9.47 5.44 -3.07
C GLY A 22 9.47 4.32 -2.03
N GLY A 23 8.27 3.95 -1.55
CA GLY A 23 8.12 2.92 -0.52
C GLY A 23 6.68 2.66 -0.09
N SER A 24 6.54 1.69 0.81
CA SER A 24 7.56 0.95 1.55
C SER A 24 8.19 -0.22 0.76
N SER A 25 7.61 -0.69 -0.36
CA SER A 25 8.20 -1.72 -1.23
C SER A 25 9.26 -1.16 -2.19
N GLY A 26 9.98 -0.10 -1.81
CA GLY A 26 10.99 0.56 -2.64
C GLY A 26 12.13 -0.36 -3.03
N GLY A 27 12.60 -1.22 -2.10
CA GLY A 27 13.62 -2.22 -2.39
C GLY A 27 13.17 -3.23 -3.46
N SER A 28 11.95 -3.75 -3.35
CA SER A 28 11.36 -4.67 -4.33
C SER A 28 11.27 -4.03 -5.72
N CYS A 29 10.79 -2.79 -5.79
CA CYS A 29 10.66 -2.08 -7.06
C CYS A 29 12.02 -1.71 -7.66
N ALA A 30 12.96 -1.27 -6.83
CA ALA A 30 14.32 -0.96 -7.28
C ALA A 30 15.05 -2.20 -7.83
N ALA A 31 14.92 -3.35 -7.17
CA ALA A 31 15.54 -4.59 -7.61
C ALA A 31 15.01 -5.04 -8.99
N VAL A 32 13.69 -4.96 -9.22
CA VAL A 32 13.09 -5.25 -10.53
C VAL A 32 13.53 -4.22 -11.58
N ALA A 33 13.54 -2.93 -11.23
CA ALA A 33 13.97 -1.87 -12.14
C ALA A 33 15.45 -2.01 -12.54
N ALA A 34 16.32 -2.37 -11.58
CA ALA A 34 17.75 -2.61 -11.79
C ALA A 34 18.07 -3.97 -12.46
N GLU A 35 17.05 -4.80 -12.75
CA GLU A 35 17.23 -6.15 -13.34
C GLU A 35 17.98 -7.14 -12.44
N GLU A 36 17.99 -6.91 -11.13
CA GLU A 36 18.52 -7.84 -10.15
C GLU A 36 17.65 -9.09 -9.99
N CYS A 37 16.35 -8.96 -10.30
CA CYS A 37 15.39 -10.05 -10.33
C CYS A 37 14.30 -9.82 -11.39
N PHE A 38 13.66 -10.91 -11.84
CA PHE A 38 12.58 -10.84 -12.83
C PHE A 38 11.30 -10.26 -12.24
N TYR A 39 11.03 -10.55 -10.98
CA TYR A 39 9.89 -10.05 -10.22
C TYR A 39 10.20 -9.98 -8.73
N ALA A 40 9.38 -9.26 -8.01
CA ALA A 40 9.41 -9.23 -6.56
C ALA A 40 7.98 -9.18 -5.99
N LEU A 41 7.84 -9.48 -4.70
CA LEU A 41 6.62 -9.23 -3.96
C LEU A 41 6.77 -7.95 -3.14
N GLY A 42 5.67 -7.22 -3.02
CA GLY A 42 5.54 -6.06 -2.15
C GLY A 42 4.34 -6.18 -1.25
N SER A 43 4.19 -5.23 -0.34
CA SER A 43 2.98 -5.04 0.46
C SER A 43 2.47 -3.61 0.34
N ASP A 44 1.16 -3.45 0.28
CA ASP A 44 0.51 -2.15 0.08
C ASP A 44 -0.58 -1.94 1.13
N THR A 45 -0.43 -0.91 1.92
CA THR A 45 -1.40 -0.47 2.92
C THR A 45 -2.07 0.83 2.48
N GLY A 46 -1.28 1.77 1.94
CA GLY A 46 -1.73 3.07 1.45
C GLY A 46 -1.00 3.52 0.19
N GLY A 47 -0.55 2.57 -0.66
CA GLY A 47 0.18 2.87 -1.90
C GLY A 47 1.57 2.23 -1.97
N SER A 48 1.95 1.41 -1.00
CA SER A 48 3.34 0.94 -0.85
C SER A 48 3.83 -0.09 -1.87
N ILE A 49 3.00 -0.56 -2.79
CA ILE A 49 3.38 -1.21 -4.05
C ILE A 49 3.28 -0.21 -5.21
N ARG A 50 2.14 0.48 -5.32
CA ARG A 50 1.78 1.33 -6.47
C ARG A 50 2.70 2.54 -6.62
N GLN A 51 2.97 3.25 -5.53
CA GLN A 51 3.84 4.43 -5.56
C GLN A 51 5.28 4.09 -5.95
N PRO A 52 5.98 3.15 -5.30
CA PRO A 52 7.35 2.84 -5.69
C PRO A 52 7.43 2.19 -7.07
N SER A 53 6.41 1.45 -7.53
CA SER A 53 6.36 0.98 -8.91
C SER A 53 6.33 2.13 -9.91
N ALA A 54 5.54 3.17 -9.65
CA ALA A 54 5.50 4.36 -10.48
C ALA A 54 6.85 5.10 -10.48
N PHE A 55 7.49 5.25 -9.32
CA PHE A 55 8.78 5.95 -9.19
C PHE A 55 9.94 5.19 -9.84
N CYS A 56 9.90 3.87 -9.83
CA CYS A 56 10.93 3.01 -10.44
C CYS A 56 10.61 2.61 -11.89
N GLY A 57 9.48 3.05 -12.46
CA GLY A 57 9.12 2.74 -13.85
C GLY A 57 8.87 1.25 -14.10
N VAL A 58 8.28 0.56 -13.13
CA VAL A 58 7.90 -0.86 -13.20
C VAL A 58 6.39 -1.02 -12.97
N THR A 59 5.85 -2.19 -13.25
CA THR A 59 4.44 -2.51 -13.00
C THR A 59 4.27 -3.11 -11.61
N GLY A 60 3.28 -2.63 -10.86
CA GLY A 60 2.91 -3.19 -9.57
C GLY A 60 1.40 -3.29 -9.42
N ILE A 61 0.92 -4.41 -8.90
CA ILE A 61 -0.50 -4.65 -8.67
C ILE A 61 -0.78 -4.77 -7.18
N LYS A 62 -1.68 -3.92 -6.68
CA LYS A 62 -2.35 -4.14 -5.40
C LYS A 62 -3.68 -4.85 -5.68
N PRO A 63 -3.79 -6.16 -5.45
CA PRO A 63 -5.04 -6.87 -5.68
C PRO A 63 -6.10 -6.47 -4.66
N THR A 64 -7.32 -6.94 -4.88
CA THR A 64 -8.42 -6.82 -3.91
C THR A 64 -8.01 -7.45 -2.58
N TYR A 65 -8.37 -6.79 -1.47
CA TYR A 65 -8.11 -7.28 -0.11
C TYR A 65 -8.56 -8.73 0.07
N GLY A 66 -7.70 -9.54 0.68
CA GLY A 66 -7.94 -10.97 0.91
C GLY A 66 -7.67 -11.88 -0.30
N THR A 67 -7.26 -11.34 -1.45
CA THR A 67 -6.91 -12.16 -2.64
C THR A 67 -5.65 -12.99 -2.42
N VAL A 68 -4.66 -12.44 -1.76
CA VAL A 68 -3.40 -13.12 -1.42
C VAL A 68 -3.31 -13.25 0.09
N SER A 69 -2.96 -14.44 0.59
CA SER A 69 -2.76 -14.68 2.03
C SER A 69 -1.69 -13.75 2.61
N ARG A 70 -1.96 -13.23 3.78
CA ARG A 70 -1.03 -12.42 4.57
C ARG A 70 -0.31 -13.21 5.66
N TYR A 71 -0.49 -14.53 5.68
CA TYR A 71 0.21 -15.36 6.64
C TYR A 71 1.72 -15.26 6.44
N GLY A 72 2.43 -14.84 7.48
CA GLY A 72 3.86 -14.54 7.42
C GLY A 72 4.23 -13.07 7.17
N LEU A 73 3.27 -12.22 6.76
CA LEU A 73 3.47 -10.77 6.68
C LEU A 73 3.43 -10.15 8.08
N ILE A 74 4.39 -9.29 8.39
CA ILE A 74 4.33 -8.45 9.60
C ILE A 74 3.21 -7.44 9.42
N ALA A 75 2.18 -7.50 10.26
CA ALA A 75 1.02 -6.64 10.16
C ALA A 75 1.36 -5.20 10.53
N TYR A 76 0.99 -4.27 9.66
CA TYR A 76 1.00 -2.83 9.92
C TYR A 76 -0.43 -2.30 10.10
N GLY A 77 -1.24 -2.27 9.06
CA GLY A 77 -2.66 -1.92 9.08
C GLY A 77 -3.49 -3.13 8.65
N SER A 78 -3.97 -3.94 9.60
CA SER A 78 -4.59 -5.25 9.33
C SER A 78 -5.82 -5.18 8.43
N SER A 79 -6.58 -4.08 8.44
CA SER A 79 -7.73 -3.86 7.57
C SER A 79 -7.36 -3.37 6.16
N LEU A 80 -6.09 -3.04 5.92
CA LEU A 80 -5.61 -2.38 4.70
C LEU A 80 -4.51 -3.17 3.99
N ASP A 81 -3.63 -3.84 4.74
CA ASP A 81 -2.45 -4.52 4.21
C ASP A 81 -2.81 -5.56 3.15
N GLN A 82 -2.14 -5.51 2.01
CA GLN A 82 -2.29 -6.49 0.94
C GLN A 82 -0.94 -6.76 0.27
N ILE A 83 -0.65 -8.04 -0.01
CA ILE A 83 0.51 -8.47 -0.79
C ILE A 83 0.16 -8.44 -2.27
N GLY A 84 1.12 -8.05 -3.10
CA GLY A 84 0.97 -8.08 -4.55
C GLY A 84 2.31 -8.13 -5.29
N PRO A 85 2.28 -8.46 -6.58
CA PRO A 85 3.47 -8.57 -7.43
C PRO A 85 3.98 -7.22 -7.92
N VAL A 86 5.28 -7.19 -8.20
CA VAL A 86 6.00 -6.15 -8.95
C VAL A 86 6.81 -6.84 -10.04
N ALA A 87 6.67 -6.39 -11.28
CA ALA A 87 7.37 -6.95 -12.44
C ALA A 87 7.59 -5.87 -13.52
N LYS A 88 8.22 -6.23 -14.63
CA LYS A 88 8.47 -5.28 -15.74
C LYS A 88 7.17 -4.88 -16.47
N ASP A 89 6.24 -5.80 -16.62
CA ASP A 89 4.99 -5.55 -17.35
C ASP A 89 3.75 -6.16 -16.69
N VAL A 90 2.58 -5.90 -17.29
CA VAL A 90 1.29 -6.34 -16.76
C VAL A 90 1.09 -7.85 -16.88
N THR A 91 1.64 -8.47 -17.93
CA THR A 91 1.52 -9.92 -18.19
C THR A 91 2.24 -10.71 -17.11
N ASP A 92 3.46 -10.31 -16.80
CA ASP A 92 4.25 -10.90 -15.71
C ASP A 92 3.54 -10.73 -14.36
N CYS A 93 3.05 -9.52 -14.09
CA CYS A 93 2.30 -9.26 -12.86
C CYS A 93 1.03 -10.13 -12.75
N ALA A 94 0.28 -10.31 -13.84
CA ALA A 94 -0.91 -11.16 -13.85
C ALA A 94 -0.55 -12.63 -13.57
N THR A 95 0.49 -13.14 -14.23
CA THR A 95 1.00 -14.51 -14.05
C THR A 95 1.46 -14.78 -12.62
N ILE A 96 2.19 -13.82 -12.03
CA ILE A 96 2.63 -13.94 -10.64
C ILE A 96 1.43 -13.88 -9.69
N LEU A 97 0.47 -12.98 -9.96
CA LEU A 97 -0.73 -12.87 -9.14
C LEU A 97 -1.54 -14.18 -9.14
N GLU A 98 -1.69 -14.85 -10.28
CA GLU A 98 -2.30 -16.18 -10.36
C GLU A 98 -1.59 -17.18 -9.44
N THR A 99 -0.27 -17.17 -9.47
CA THR A 99 0.56 -18.11 -8.70
C THR A 99 0.43 -17.91 -7.19
N ILE A 100 0.31 -16.66 -6.73
CA ILE A 100 0.24 -16.33 -5.29
C ILE A 100 -1.19 -16.22 -4.74
N THR A 101 -2.20 -16.23 -5.62
CA THR A 101 -3.61 -16.18 -5.21
C THR A 101 -4.07 -17.55 -4.77
N SER A 102 -4.45 -17.68 -3.50
CA SER A 102 -5.02 -18.92 -2.96
C SER A 102 -5.76 -18.66 -1.66
N TYR A 103 -6.74 -19.52 -1.38
CA TYR A 103 -7.35 -19.56 -0.06
C TYR A 103 -6.40 -20.18 0.97
N ASP A 104 -6.17 -19.47 2.06
CA ASP A 104 -5.31 -19.92 3.15
C ASP A 104 -6.08 -19.92 4.48
N LYS A 105 -6.25 -21.09 5.07
CA LYS A 105 -6.90 -21.27 6.38
C LYS A 105 -6.16 -20.58 7.54
N LYS A 106 -4.90 -20.23 7.34
CA LYS A 106 -4.08 -19.54 8.35
C LYS A 106 -4.26 -18.01 8.33
N ASP A 107 -4.88 -17.48 7.29
CA ASP A 107 -5.29 -16.08 7.20
C ASP A 107 -6.83 -16.01 7.15
N SER A 108 -7.42 -15.56 8.25
CA SER A 108 -8.89 -15.45 8.38
C SER A 108 -9.51 -14.43 7.41
N THR A 109 -8.70 -13.59 6.78
CA THR A 109 -9.15 -12.60 5.79
C THR A 109 -8.99 -13.09 4.35
N SER A 110 -8.37 -14.25 4.15
CA SER A 110 -8.21 -14.87 2.83
C SER A 110 -9.56 -15.24 2.23
N ILE A 111 -9.81 -14.81 1.00
CA ILE A 111 -11.07 -15.02 0.29
C ILE A 111 -10.94 -16.25 -0.62
N GLN A 112 -11.91 -17.14 -0.54
CA GLN A 112 -12.02 -18.23 -1.51
C GLN A 112 -12.59 -17.64 -2.81
N ARG A 113 -11.82 -17.74 -3.90
CA ARG A 113 -12.22 -17.30 -5.24
C ARG A 113 -12.53 -18.51 -6.11
N GLU A 114 -13.54 -18.36 -6.96
CA GLU A 114 -13.89 -19.38 -7.97
C GLU A 114 -12.95 -19.28 -9.17
N GLU A 115 -12.55 -18.05 -9.53
CA GLU A 115 -11.65 -17.78 -10.65
C GLU A 115 -10.39 -17.08 -10.19
N THR A 116 -9.25 -17.58 -10.64
CA THR A 116 -7.92 -17.01 -10.39
C THR A 116 -7.11 -16.82 -11.68
N ASP A 117 -7.72 -16.99 -12.83
CA ASP A 117 -7.13 -16.75 -14.15
C ASP A 117 -7.15 -15.24 -14.45
N PHE A 118 -6.10 -14.54 -14.01
CA PHE A 118 -5.95 -13.10 -14.27
C PHE A 118 -5.34 -12.81 -15.65
N THR A 119 -4.64 -13.76 -16.24
CA THR A 119 -4.06 -13.60 -17.59
C THR A 119 -5.11 -13.58 -18.66
N SER A 120 -6.24 -14.27 -18.48
CA SER A 120 -7.39 -14.20 -19.40
C SER A 120 -8.04 -12.82 -19.46
N ALA A 121 -7.82 -11.96 -18.45
CA ALA A 121 -8.30 -10.58 -18.44
C ALA A 121 -7.44 -9.62 -19.28
N LEU A 122 -6.29 -10.07 -19.78
CA LEU A 122 -5.44 -9.28 -20.66
C LEU A 122 -6.07 -9.25 -22.07
N VAL A 123 -6.55 -8.08 -22.45
CA VAL A 123 -7.22 -7.85 -23.74
C VAL A 123 -6.46 -6.81 -24.56
N ASP A 124 -6.45 -6.98 -25.87
CA ASP A 124 -5.78 -6.08 -26.80
C ASP A 124 -6.63 -4.88 -27.22
N ASP A 125 -7.91 -4.86 -26.85
CA ASP A 125 -8.87 -3.85 -27.23
C ASP A 125 -9.44 -3.11 -26.03
N VAL A 126 -9.46 -1.79 -26.10
CA VAL A 126 -10.03 -0.88 -25.08
C VAL A 126 -11.31 -0.20 -25.55
N LYS A 127 -11.86 -0.61 -26.70
CA LYS A 127 -13.04 0.00 -27.31
C LYS A 127 -14.26 -0.10 -26.39
N GLY A 128 -14.83 1.06 -26.09
CA GLY A 128 -15.99 1.18 -25.20
C GLY A 128 -15.65 1.08 -23.71
N MET A 129 -14.39 0.87 -23.34
CA MET A 129 -13.95 0.93 -21.94
C MET A 129 -14.12 2.35 -21.40
N LYS A 130 -14.74 2.50 -20.24
CA LYS A 130 -14.90 3.79 -19.58
C LYS A 130 -13.70 4.06 -18.66
N ILE A 131 -13.06 5.21 -18.88
CA ILE A 131 -11.91 5.68 -18.13
C ILE A 131 -12.26 7.01 -17.49
N GLY A 132 -12.24 7.07 -16.15
CA GLY A 132 -12.53 8.27 -15.39
C GLY A 132 -11.25 9.01 -15.02
N ILE A 133 -11.23 10.33 -15.21
CA ILE A 133 -10.18 11.23 -14.74
C ILE A 133 -10.74 12.06 -13.57
N PRO A 134 -10.32 11.79 -12.32
CA PRO A 134 -10.75 12.59 -11.19
C PRO A 134 -10.07 13.97 -11.23
N ARG A 135 -10.84 15.05 -11.33
CA ARG A 135 -10.31 16.43 -11.40
C ARG A 135 -9.48 16.78 -10.18
N ASP A 136 -9.87 16.27 -9.01
CA ASP A 136 -9.21 16.54 -7.73
C ASP A 136 -7.75 16.05 -7.69
N TYR A 137 -7.35 15.10 -8.56
CA TYR A 137 -5.97 14.62 -8.64
C TYR A 137 -5.06 15.53 -9.48
N PHE A 138 -5.64 16.49 -10.21
CA PHE A 138 -4.92 17.42 -11.09
C PHE A 138 -4.84 18.83 -10.52
N GLY A 139 -4.95 18.96 -9.19
CA GLY A 139 -4.87 20.22 -8.45
C GLY A 139 -3.45 20.80 -8.34
N GLU A 140 -3.33 21.81 -7.49
CA GLU A 140 -2.03 22.44 -7.18
C GLU A 140 -1.05 21.42 -6.59
N GLY A 141 0.23 21.50 -6.97
CA GLY A 141 1.30 20.63 -6.50
C GLY A 141 1.57 19.39 -7.38
N LEU A 142 0.75 19.12 -8.39
CA LEU A 142 1.09 18.12 -9.39
C LEU A 142 2.10 18.67 -10.38
N ASP A 143 3.21 17.97 -10.57
CA ASP A 143 4.22 18.32 -11.57
C ASP A 143 3.62 18.35 -12.98
N ALA A 144 3.96 19.37 -13.76
CA ALA A 144 3.41 19.57 -15.10
C ALA A 144 3.75 18.43 -16.06
N GLU A 145 4.98 17.88 -16.00
CA GLU A 145 5.39 16.77 -16.85
C GLU A 145 4.59 15.49 -16.53
N VAL A 146 4.33 15.25 -15.24
CA VAL A 146 3.49 14.12 -14.82
C VAL A 146 2.05 14.29 -15.30
N LYS A 147 1.48 15.50 -15.14
CA LYS A 147 0.13 15.81 -15.64
C LYS A 147 0.02 15.55 -17.13
N ASP A 148 0.96 16.09 -17.91
CA ASP A 148 0.95 16.01 -19.38
C ASP A 148 1.10 14.55 -19.84
N ALA A 149 1.96 13.76 -19.18
CA ALA A 149 2.14 12.34 -19.47
C ALA A 149 0.87 11.53 -19.24
N ILE A 150 0.16 11.78 -18.12
CA ILE A 150 -1.10 11.10 -17.80
C ILE A 150 -2.20 11.47 -18.80
N LEU A 151 -2.34 12.75 -19.13
CA LEU A 151 -3.34 13.20 -20.10
C LEU A 151 -3.03 12.69 -21.52
N ALA A 152 -1.76 12.62 -21.91
CA ALA A 152 -1.36 12.00 -23.17
C ALA A 152 -1.67 10.51 -23.23
N ALA A 153 -1.50 9.79 -22.11
CA ALA A 153 -1.90 8.38 -22.03
C ALA A 153 -3.41 8.20 -22.14
N ALA A 154 -4.20 9.03 -21.45
CA ALA A 154 -5.66 9.02 -21.56
C ALA A 154 -6.14 9.28 -22.99
N LYS A 155 -5.53 10.25 -23.67
CA LYS A 155 -5.82 10.57 -25.08
C LYS A 155 -5.51 9.39 -26.02
N LYS A 156 -4.38 8.69 -25.81
CA LYS A 156 -4.07 7.49 -26.58
C LYS A 156 -5.11 6.37 -26.42
N LEU A 157 -5.66 6.22 -25.22
CA LEU A 157 -6.72 5.25 -24.97
C LEU A 157 -8.03 5.68 -25.65
N GLU A 158 -8.35 6.97 -25.64
CA GLU A 158 -9.51 7.52 -26.34
C GLU A 158 -9.39 7.33 -27.87
N GLU A 159 -8.22 7.58 -28.46
CA GLU A 159 -7.91 7.31 -29.88
C GLU A 159 -8.07 5.83 -30.26
N LYS A 160 -7.90 4.92 -29.28
CA LYS A 160 -8.16 3.48 -29.43
C LYS A 160 -9.61 3.07 -29.15
N GLY A 161 -10.49 4.03 -28.89
CA GLY A 161 -11.93 3.83 -28.74
C GLY A 161 -12.42 3.67 -27.30
N ALA A 162 -11.60 3.95 -26.30
CA ALA A 162 -12.06 4.11 -24.93
C ALA A 162 -12.89 5.41 -24.80
N ILE A 163 -13.76 5.46 -23.78
CA ILE A 163 -14.55 6.64 -23.42
C ILE A 163 -13.90 7.27 -22.21
N VAL A 164 -13.30 8.46 -22.39
CA VAL A 164 -12.63 9.18 -21.32
C VAL A 164 -13.56 10.27 -20.79
N GLU A 165 -13.85 10.25 -19.49
CA GLU A 165 -14.74 11.19 -18.82
C GLU A 165 -14.08 11.77 -17.57
N GLU A 166 -14.20 13.07 -17.35
CA GLU A 166 -13.82 13.71 -16.10
C GLU A 166 -14.92 13.60 -15.06
N PHE A 167 -14.56 13.42 -13.80
CA PHE A 167 -15.51 13.38 -12.69
C PHE A 167 -14.90 13.99 -11.41
N ASP A 168 -15.76 14.31 -10.45
CA ASP A 168 -15.36 14.85 -9.16
C ASP A 168 -15.33 13.74 -8.10
N LEU A 169 -14.33 13.76 -7.24
CA LEU A 169 -14.14 12.81 -6.16
C LEU A 169 -14.11 13.54 -4.80
N SER A 170 -15.26 14.08 -4.41
CA SER A 170 -15.43 15.06 -3.33
C SER A 170 -14.86 14.67 -1.94
N LEU A 171 -14.60 13.39 -1.70
CA LEU A 171 -14.06 12.91 -0.42
C LEU A 171 -12.55 12.61 -0.48
N VAL A 172 -11.89 12.82 -1.62
CA VAL A 172 -10.47 12.48 -1.80
C VAL A 172 -9.55 13.28 -0.87
N GLU A 173 -9.91 14.50 -0.53
CA GLU A 173 -9.16 15.35 0.40
C GLU A 173 -9.01 14.72 1.81
N TYR A 174 -9.97 13.88 2.21
CA TYR A 174 -9.95 13.18 3.49
C TYR A 174 -9.28 11.81 3.43
N ALA A 175 -8.96 11.31 2.24
CA ALA A 175 -8.44 9.94 2.08
C ALA A 175 -7.12 9.72 2.82
N ILE A 176 -6.16 10.65 2.70
CA ILE A 176 -4.86 10.56 3.38
C ILE A 176 -5.01 10.73 4.90
N PRO A 177 -5.72 11.75 5.42
CA PRO A 177 -6.00 11.84 6.86
C PRO A 177 -6.67 10.59 7.43
N ALA A 178 -7.71 10.07 6.78
CA ALA A 178 -8.41 8.86 7.22
C ALA A 178 -7.47 7.64 7.23
N TYR A 179 -6.65 7.49 6.18
CA TYR A 179 -5.63 6.44 6.13
C TYR A 179 -4.69 6.49 7.32
N TYR A 180 -4.12 7.66 7.65
CA TYR A 180 -3.19 7.76 8.78
C TYR A 180 -3.86 7.46 10.12
N VAL A 181 -5.07 7.92 10.34
CA VAL A 181 -5.83 7.63 11.57
C VAL A 181 -6.05 6.12 11.74
N ILE A 182 -6.52 5.44 10.70
CA ILE A 182 -6.78 3.98 10.75
C ILE A 182 -5.47 3.21 10.86
N ALA A 183 -4.50 3.50 9.99
CA ALA A 183 -3.25 2.78 9.92
C ALA A 183 -2.44 2.92 11.21
N ASP A 184 -2.37 4.12 11.80
CA ASP A 184 -1.63 4.33 13.05
C ASP A 184 -2.34 3.68 14.23
N ALA A 185 -3.67 3.72 14.28
CA ALA A 185 -4.46 3.01 15.29
C ALA A 185 -4.18 1.50 15.26
N GLU A 186 -4.25 0.89 14.08
CA GLU A 186 -3.97 -0.54 13.90
C GLU A 186 -2.49 -0.88 14.14
N ALA A 187 -1.55 -0.04 13.67
CA ALA A 187 -0.13 -0.21 13.91
C ALA A 187 0.21 -0.19 15.41
N SER A 188 -0.42 0.70 16.19
CA SER A 188 -0.22 0.75 17.64
C SER A 188 -0.55 -0.58 18.31
N SER A 189 -1.62 -1.24 17.86
CA SER A 189 -2.05 -2.55 18.34
C SER A 189 -1.18 -3.69 17.79
N ASN A 190 -0.91 -3.69 16.49
CA ASN A 190 -0.13 -4.74 15.82
C ASN A 190 1.33 -4.77 16.29
N LEU A 191 1.94 -3.62 16.48
CA LEU A 191 3.33 -3.51 16.94
C LEU A 191 3.49 -3.69 18.45
N ALA A 192 2.40 -3.76 19.21
CA ALA A 192 2.45 -4.05 20.65
C ALA A 192 3.12 -5.41 20.96
N ARG A 193 2.98 -6.39 20.07
CA ARG A 193 3.57 -7.74 20.22
C ARG A 193 5.09 -7.80 20.14
N PHE A 194 5.73 -6.76 19.60
CA PHE A 194 7.20 -6.67 19.50
C PHE A 194 7.78 -6.07 20.78
N ASP A 195 7.80 -6.86 21.82
CA ASP A 195 8.20 -6.49 23.18
C ASP A 195 9.61 -7.00 23.59
N GLY A 196 10.26 -7.74 22.68
CA GLY A 196 11.56 -8.35 22.93
C GLY A 196 11.51 -9.64 23.72
N VAL A 197 10.31 -10.18 24.07
CA VAL A 197 10.18 -11.49 24.74
C VAL A 197 9.96 -12.59 23.73
N LYS A 198 8.87 -12.52 22.97
CA LYS A 198 8.51 -13.52 21.96
C LYS A 198 8.89 -13.08 20.56
N TYR A 199 8.78 -11.79 20.26
CA TYR A 199 9.04 -11.21 18.96
C TYR A 199 9.91 -9.97 19.02
N GLY A 200 10.63 -9.72 17.93
CA GLY A 200 11.40 -8.52 17.70
C GLY A 200 12.72 -8.44 18.42
N TYR A 201 13.31 -7.25 18.37
CA TYR A 201 14.59 -6.95 19.01
C TYR A 201 14.48 -7.02 20.54
N ARG A 202 15.48 -7.61 21.20
CA ARG A 202 15.67 -7.57 22.65
C ARG A 202 16.95 -6.83 22.99
N THR A 203 16.85 -5.83 23.84
CA THR A 203 18.04 -5.18 24.43
C THR A 203 18.87 -6.19 25.23
N LYS A 204 20.19 -6.02 25.20
CA LYS A 204 21.13 -6.87 25.96
C LYS A 204 21.40 -6.34 27.37
N ASP A 205 21.15 -5.05 27.59
CA ASP A 205 21.45 -4.35 28.84
C ASP A 205 20.14 -3.88 29.48
N TYR A 206 19.68 -4.61 30.52
CA TYR A 206 18.45 -4.26 31.23
C TYR A 206 18.45 -4.78 32.67
N GLU A 207 17.72 -4.08 33.53
CA GLU A 207 17.46 -4.45 34.91
C GLU A 207 15.95 -4.70 35.09
N GLY A 208 15.58 -5.96 35.27
CA GLY A 208 14.17 -6.37 35.43
C GLY A 208 13.32 -6.24 34.17
N LEU A 209 12.16 -6.86 34.23
CA LEU A 209 11.27 -7.05 33.08
C LEU A 209 10.76 -5.74 32.45
N HIS A 210 10.34 -4.81 33.31
CA HIS A 210 9.80 -3.53 32.84
C HIS A 210 10.85 -2.69 32.09
N ASN A 211 12.08 -2.66 32.58
CA ASN A 211 13.19 -1.96 31.93
C ASN A 211 13.54 -2.64 30.61
N MET A 212 13.50 -3.98 30.54
CA MET A 212 13.70 -4.74 29.31
C MET A 212 12.69 -4.34 28.23
N TYR A 213 11.40 -4.30 28.56
CA TYR A 213 10.37 -3.86 27.62
C TYR A 213 10.62 -2.44 27.10
N LYS A 214 10.87 -1.50 28.00
CA LYS A 214 11.12 -0.09 27.64
C LYS A 214 12.31 0.04 26.70
N LYS A 215 13.46 -0.54 27.07
CA LYS A 215 14.67 -0.47 26.26
C LYS A 215 14.52 -1.19 24.93
N SER A 216 13.98 -2.42 24.90
CA SER A 216 13.78 -3.17 23.66
C SER A 216 12.93 -2.41 22.66
N ARG A 217 11.84 -1.81 23.10
CA ARG A 217 10.97 -1.02 22.20
C ARG A 217 11.61 0.33 21.82
N SER A 218 12.31 0.96 22.74
CA SER A 218 13.00 2.24 22.48
C SER A 218 14.15 2.10 21.48
N GLU A 219 14.90 1.02 21.55
CA GLU A 219 16.06 0.74 20.68
C GLU A 219 15.61 0.09 19.35
N GLY A 220 14.63 -0.83 19.41
CA GLY A 220 14.19 -1.62 18.28
C GLY A 220 13.29 -0.89 17.28
N PHE A 221 12.59 0.17 17.70
CA PHE A 221 11.75 0.98 16.80
C PHE A 221 12.42 2.30 16.45
N GLY A 222 12.42 2.63 15.14
CA GLY A 222 12.83 3.93 14.63
C GLY A 222 11.90 5.06 15.07
N ALA A 223 12.32 6.29 14.88
CA ALA A 223 11.57 7.48 15.32
C ALA A 223 10.17 7.58 14.71
N GLU A 224 10.05 7.31 13.40
CA GLU A 224 8.76 7.36 12.69
C GLU A 224 7.78 6.29 13.19
N VAL A 225 8.25 5.07 13.42
CA VAL A 225 7.41 3.99 13.96
C VAL A 225 6.93 4.35 15.38
N LYS A 226 7.78 4.89 16.21
CA LYS A 226 7.39 5.37 17.56
C LYS A 226 6.33 6.47 17.49
N ARG A 227 6.47 7.43 16.56
CA ARG A 227 5.48 8.49 16.33
C ARG A 227 4.12 7.91 15.98
N ARG A 228 4.06 6.95 15.04
CA ARG A 228 2.82 6.29 14.62
C ARG A 228 2.18 5.49 15.74
N ILE A 229 2.96 4.75 16.53
CA ILE A 229 2.44 4.05 17.72
C ILE A 229 1.81 5.01 18.72
N MET A 230 2.45 6.16 18.96
CA MET A 230 1.91 7.18 19.88
C MET A 230 0.62 7.82 19.33
N LEU A 231 0.60 8.20 18.05
CA LEU A 231 -0.60 8.75 17.39
C LEU A 231 -1.74 7.73 17.40
N GLY A 232 -1.46 6.46 17.09
CA GLY A 232 -2.45 5.40 17.13
C GLY A 232 -3.04 5.19 18.52
N SER A 233 -2.20 5.20 19.55
CA SER A 233 -2.65 5.11 20.93
C SER A 233 -3.51 6.32 21.34
N PHE A 234 -3.17 7.50 20.84
CA PHE A 234 -3.93 8.73 21.08
C PHE A 234 -5.32 8.66 20.43
N VAL A 235 -5.42 8.30 19.16
CA VAL A 235 -6.71 8.26 18.46
C VAL A 235 -7.62 7.15 18.96
N LEU A 236 -7.08 6.11 19.58
CA LEU A 236 -7.86 5.05 20.24
C LEU A 236 -8.27 5.38 21.68
N SER A 237 -7.79 6.48 22.26
CA SER A 237 -8.14 6.86 23.62
C SER A 237 -9.59 7.32 23.74
N SER A 238 -10.18 7.17 24.94
CA SER A 238 -11.62 7.38 25.20
C SER A 238 -12.14 8.77 24.80
N GLY A 239 -11.31 9.81 24.82
CA GLY A 239 -11.72 11.17 24.43
C GLY A 239 -11.68 11.44 22.92
N TYR A 240 -11.05 10.58 22.13
CA TYR A 240 -10.75 10.83 20.72
C TYR A 240 -11.24 9.75 19.78
N TYR A 241 -11.59 8.59 20.28
CA TYR A 241 -12.05 7.44 19.49
C TYR A 241 -13.18 7.79 18.53
N ASP A 242 -14.27 8.38 19.04
CA ASP A 242 -15.43 8.73 18.22
C ASP A 242 -15.13 9.89 17.27
N ALA A 243 -14.32 10.86 17.72
CA ALA A 243 -14.01 12.05 16.96
C ALA A 243 -13.09 11.80 15.76
N TYR A 244 -12.19 10.83 15.87
CA TYR A 244 -11.17 10.54 14.85
C TYR A 244 -11.30 9.15 14.27
N TYR A 245 -11.13 8.10 15.08
CA TYR A 245 -11.05 6.73 14.58
C TYR A 245 -12.37 6.29 13.95
N LEU A 246 -13.49 6.46 14.65
CA LEU A 246 -14.79 6.07 14.11
C LEU A 246 -15.14 6.84 12.83
N LYS A 247 -14.88 8.14 12.79
CA LYS A 247 -15.11 8.94 11.56
C LYS A 247 -14.27 8.48 10.40
N ALA A 248 -13.00 8.16 10.63
CA ALA A 248 -12.12 7.63 9.59
C ALA A 248 -12.61 6.26 9.07
N CYS A 249 -13.05 5.38 9.97
CA CYS A 249 -13.65 4.10 9.60
C CYS A 249 -14.94 4.28 8.78
N LEU A 250 -15.81 5.21 9.15
CA LEU A 250 -17.04 5.52 8.40
C LEU A 250 -16.73 6.02 6.99
N LEU A 251 -15.71 6.87 6.84
CA LEU A 251 -15.27 7.32 5.52
C LEU A 251 -14.71 6.15 4.69
N TYR A 252 -13.87 5.33 5.28
CA TYR A 252 -13.26 4.18 4.61
C TYR A 252 -14.30 3.15 4.13
N THR A 253 -15.35 2.93 4.90
CA THR A 253 -16.43 2.00 4.58
C THR A 253 -17.60 2.64 3.82
N SER A 254 -17.50 3.92 3.45
CA SER A 254 -18.52 4.57 2.63
C SER A 254 -18.67 3.89 1.28
N PRO A 255 -19.91 3.65 0.81
CA PRO A 255 -20.13 2.99 -0.47
C PRO A 255 -19.48 3.76 -1.63
N SER A 256 -18.71 3.06 -2.43
CA SER A 256 -18.20 3.59 -3.70
C SER A 256 -19.36 3.70 -4.72
N PRO A 257 -19.34 4.68 -5.64
CA PRO A 257 -20.28 4.68 -6.77
C PRO A 257 -20.29 3.36 -7.56
N ARG A 258 -19.20 2.62 -7.52
CA ARG A 258 -19.09 1.29 -8.14
C ARG A 258 -19.88 0.20 -7.40
N ASP A 259 -20.12 0.35 -6.11
CA ASP A 259 -20.85 -0.64 -5.29
C ASP A 259 -22.35 -0.60 -5.54
N ARG A 260 -22.89 0.52 -6.04
CA ARG A 260 -24.32 0.69 -6.36
C ARG A 260 -24.80 -0.12 -7.57
N THR A 261 -23.91 -0.71 -8.33
CA THR A 261 -24.26 -1.50 -9.53
C THR A 261 -24.44 -2.99 -9.25
N ARG A 262 -24.40 -3.41 -7.98
CA ARG A 262 -24.54 -4.81 -7.55
C ARG A 262 -25.79 -5.10 -6.72
N SER A 263 -26.81 -4.26 -6.79
CA SER A 263 -28.14 -4.55 -6.21
C SER A 263 -29.11 -5.05 -7.26
#